data_b3f56283589b029522c27791d5a79e68
#
_entry.id   b3f56283589b029522c27791d5a79e68
#
_cell.length_a   1.000
_cell.length_b   1.000
_cell.length_c   1.000
_cell.angle_alpha   90.00
_cell.angle_beta   90.00
_cell.angle_gamma   90.00
#
_symmetry.space_group_name_H-M   'P 1'
#
loop_
_entity.id
_entity.type
_entity.pdbx_description
1 polymer ?
#
loop_
_entity_poly.entity_id
_entity_poly.type
_entity_poly.pdbx_seq_one_letter_code
_entity_poly.pdbx_strand_id
1 'polypeptide(L)'
;MYVAKQKVKGKDYYYLRKSVREGEKVKSKNIAYLGKDKKEAQIKAKEMINKIENEKNIKVKKIEKKEDIRLEKKEISIDEMAVFCKRKGFVYASGEIYGGLAGFFDYGHLGVLLKRNFENLWRNFFLGLDENFAEIESSEIMPEKVFVASGHLKNFNDFASKCKKGHIERADHLLEKNLKQRFEGFTSEQLFEKIKENKISCSVCGSQIESVEITNMMFPIQLGFGNNTKAFLRPETAQSPYVNFKAQLEVMRKKLPLGLALIGRAYRNELSPRNFLLRQRAFTQAELQIFFNPSKINEHEKFEEIKDYSLNVVLSNERNKGIQKIKCKDLLDKIPKFYVYHMAKVQQFYFNVLEFPKDKFRFYQLNEHEKAFYNKYHFDMEADLDVVGWTEIGGVHYRTDHDLKGHQEISNVNLSFFDEESKEKFIPHVLELSFGVDRNFYSILNFAYFYDEKRQNVVLRLNPKLAPVKAAVFPIVKREDFEKISGEIFNDLKKDFNVVYDKSGSIGRRYARNDEMGTLFCITIDDDSLKKKEVTVRKRDSAEQVGIKIRNLKESLRKAINDNKDILNFGKIVDTRKK
;
A
#
# COMPACT_ATOMS: atom_id res chain seq x y z
N MET A 1 -27.11 -17.02 -23.06
CA MET A 1 -28.22 -17.11 -24.01
C MET A 1 -28.22 -18.51 -24.62
N TYR A 2 -29.41 -19.06 -25.05
CA TYR A 2 -29.53 -20.41 -25.59
C TYR A 2 -30.66 -20.47 -26.62
N VAL A 3 -30.58 -21.46 -27.52
CA VAL A 3 -31.62 -21.72 -28.52
C VAL A 3 -32.71 -22.57 -27.89
N ALA A 4 -33.97 -22.09 -27.87
CA ALA A 4 -35.13 -22.82 -27.37
C ALA A 4 -36.04 -23.20 -28.53
N LYS A 5 -36.55 -24.42 -28.51
CA LYS A 5 -37.54 -24.96 -29.45
C LYS A 5 -38.95 -24.77 -28.85
N GLN A 6 -39.87 -24.28 -29.64
CA GLN A 6 -41.29 -24.17 -29.27
C GLN A 6 -42.15 -24.79 -30.38
N LYS A 7 -43.08 -25.67 -30.02
CA LYS A 7 -43.99 -26.31 -30.97
C LYS A 7 -45.33 -25.57 -30.99
N VAL A 8 -45.74 -25.08 -32.17
CA VAL A 8 -46.99 -24.37 -32.35
C VAL A 8 -47.73 -24.97 -33.54
N LYS A 9 -48.95 -25.45 -33.33
CA LYS A 9 -49.80 -26.12 -34.37
C LYS A 9 -49.04 -27.18 -35.17
N GLY A 10 -48.29 -28.06 -34.47
CA GLY A 10 -47.52 -29.17 -35.06
C GLY A 10 -46.19 -28.79 -35.73
N LYS A 11 -45.87 -27.52 -35.89
CA LYS A 11 -44.60 -27.03 -36.51
C LYS A 11 -43.63 -26.54 -35.47
N ASP A 12 -42.32 -26.76 -35.72
CA ASP A 12 -41.22 -26.35 -34.84
C ASP A 12 -40.81 -24.92 -35.14
N TYR A 13 -40.57 -24.14 -34.07
CA TYR A 13 -40.10 -22.76 -34.12
C TYR A 13 -38.93 -22.60 -33.15
N TYR A 14 -37.83 -21.91 -33.54
CA TYR A 14 -36.62 -21.73 -32.74
C TYR A 14 -36.46 -20.26 -32.35
N TYR A 15 -36.13 -20.03 -31.07
CA TYR A 15 -35.97 -18.71 -30.49
C TYR A 15 -34.64 -18.61 -29.74
N LEU A 16 -33.96 -17.48 -29.81
CA LEU A 16 -32.87 -17.13 -28.90
C LEU A 16 -33.48 -16.64 -27.58
N ARG A 17 -33.16 -17.31 -26.47
CA ARG A 17 -33.65 -16.97 -25.13
C ARG A 17 -32.50 -16.62 -24.19
N LYS A 18 -32.82 -15.75 -23.19
CA LYS A 18 -31.92 -15.42 -22.08
C LYS A 18 -32.64 -15.71 -20.76
N SER A 19 -31.96 -16.41 -19.84
CA SER A 19 -32.43 -16.57 -18.47
C SER A 19 -32.21 -15.26 -17.69
N VAL A 20 -33.24 -14.77 -17.01
CA VAL A 20 -33.22 -13.58 -16.17
C VAL A 20 -33.74 -13.97 -14.79
N ARG A 21 -32.99 -13.63 -13.74
CA ARG A 21 -33.36 -13.89 -12.36
C ARG A 21 -34.16 -12.70 -11.82
N GLU A 22 -35.41 -12.93 -11.42
CA GLU A 22 -36.27 -11.94 -10.75
C GLU A 22 -36.61 -12.50 -9.35
N GLY A 23 -35.94 -12.02 -8.33
CA GLY A 23 -36.01 -12.57 -6.96
C GLY A 23 -35.49 -14.02 -6.92
N GLU A 24 -36.29 -14.94 -6.34
CA GLU A 24 -35.95 -16.37 -6.26
C GLU A 24 -36.28 -17.17 -7.51
N LYS A 25 -37.01 -16.61 -8.48
CA LYS A 25 -37.46 -17.31 -9.69
C LYS A 25 -36.62 -16.94 -10.91
N VAL A 26 -36.25 -17.97 -11.70
CA VAL A 26 -35.60 -17.79 -13.00
C VAL A 26 -36.63 -17.81 -14.11
N LYS A 27 -36.77 -16.69 -14.82
CA LYS A 27 -37.63 -16.57 -16.01
C LYS A 27 -36.80 -16.54 -17.28
N SER A 28 -37.32 -17.10 -18.37
CA SER A 28 -36.69 -16.99 -19.67
C SER A 28 -37.39 -15.95 -20.54
N LYS A 29 -36.62 -15.03 -21.12
CA LYS A 29 -37.10 -13.97 -22.00
C LYS A 29 -36.68 -14.25 -23.44
N ASN A 30 -37.61 -14.17 -24.41
CA ASN A 30 -37.28 -14.25 -25.83
C ASN A 30 -36.49 -13.01 -26.27
N ILE A 31 -35.37 -13.23 -26.94
CA ILE A 31 -34.52 -12.17 -27.51
C ILE A 31 -34.80 -12.00 -28.99
N ALA A 32 -34.85 -13.12 -29.75
CA ALA A 32 -35.13 -13.10 -31.18
C ALA A 32 -35.75 -14.40 -31.66
N TYR A 33 -36.54 -14.32 -32.76
CA TYR A 33 -36.99 -15.46 -33.51
C TYR A 33 -35.89 -15.87 -34.51
N LEU A 34 -35.57 -17.17 -34.58
CA LEU A 34 -34.40 -17.69 -35.34
C LEU A 34 -34.83 -18.47 -36.60
N GLY A 35 -36.13 -18.83 -36.74
CA GLY A 35 -36.60 -19.59 -37.88
C GLY A 35 -37.25 -20.93 -37.53
N LYS A 36 -37.53 -21.75 -38.55
CA LYS A 36 -38.17 -23.06 -38.44
C LYS A 36 -37.18 -24.22 -38.63
N ASP A 37 -36.03 -23.97 -39.23
CA ASP A 37 -34.96 -24.97 -39.40
C ASP A 37 -33.98 -24.94 -38.23
N LYS A 38 -33.62 -26.11 -37.71
CA LYS A 38 -32.75 -26.23 -36.54
C LYS A 38 -31.29 -25.81 -36.83
N LYS A 39 -30.75 -26.17 -38.00
CA LYS A 39 -29.35 -25.87 -38.35
C LYS A 39 -29.18 -24.37 -38.63
N GLU A 40 -30.09 -23.78 -39.42
CA GLU A 40 -30.08 -22.33 -39.67
C GLU A 40 -30.28 -21.52 -38.38
N ALA A 41 -31.14 -21.96 -37.47
CA ALA A 41 -31.36 -21.30 -36.18
C ALA A 41 -30.13 -21.32 -35.30
N GLN A 42 -29.33 -22.39 -35.34
CA GLN A 42 -28.08 -22.47 -34.59
C GLN A 42 -26.99 -21.51 -35.14
N ILE A 43 -26.92 -21.37 -36.46
CA ILE A 43 -26.00 -20.43 -37.12
C ILE A 43 -26.38 -18.99 -36.77
N LYS A 44 -27.63 -18.61 -37.00
CA LYS A 44 -28.16 -17.29 -36.66
C LYS A 44 -28.02 -16.94 -35.16
N ALA A 45 -28.18 -17.93 -34.28
CA ALA A 45 -27.93 -17.73 -32.85
C ALA A 45 -26.49 -17.37 -32.53
N LYS A 46 -25.49 -18.08 -33.12
CA LYS A 46 -24.06 -17.78 -32.94
C LYS A 46 -23.72 -16.38 -33.43
N GLU A 47 -24.18 -15.98 -34.61
CA GLU A 47 -23.96 -14.65 -35.16
C GLU A 47 -24.54 -13.55 -34.28
N MET A 48 -25.80 -13.72 -33.78
CA MET A 48 -26.45 -12.75 -32.92
C MET A 48 -25.77 -12.67 -31.54
N ILE A 49 -25.33 -13.77 -30.96
CA ILE A 49 -24.61 -13.80 -29.69
C ILE A 49 -23.25 -13.04 -29.85
N ASN A 50 -22.50 -13.35 -30.88
CA ASN A 50 -21.23 -12.66 -31.18
C ASN A 50 -21.43 -11.15 -31.40
N LYS A 51 -22.52 -10.75 -32.09
CA LYS A 51 -22.83 -9.34 -32.29
C LYS A 51 -23.16 -8.63 -30.97
N ILE A 52 -23.96 -9.25 -30.11
CA ILE A 52 -24.33 -8.71 -28.79
C ILE A 52 -23.10 -8.63 -27.86
N GLU A 53 -22.18 -9.59 -27.91
CA GLU A 53 -20.94 -9.58 -27.14
C GLU A 53 -19.96 -8.52 -27.66
N ASN A 54 -19.83 -8.39 -28.97
CA ASN A 54 -19.02 -7.33 -29.57
C ASN A 54 -19.55 -5.92 -29.26
N GLU A 55 -20.88 -5.71 -29.32
CA GLU A 55 -21.49 -4.44 -28.93
C GLU A 55 -21.30 -4.12 -27.45
N LYS A 56 -21.31 -5.14 -26.57
CA LYS A 56 -20.98 -4.97 -25.15
C LYS A 56 -19.51 -4.61 -24.97
N ASN A 57 -18.59 -5.32 -25.64
CA ASN A 57 -17.16 -5.05 -25.56
C ASN A 57 -16.79 -3.66 -26.14
N ILE A 58 -17.48 -3.22 -27.19
CA ILE A 58 -17.34 -1.86 -27.74
C ILE A 58 -17.89 -0.80 -26.76
N LYS A 59 -19.01 -1.09 -26.08
CA LYS A 59 -19.54 -0.19 -25.02
C LYS A 59 -18.60 -0.11 -23.83
N VAL A 60 -18.06 -1.24 -23.36
CA VAL A 60 -17.08 -1.27 -22.26
C VAL A 60 -15.82 -0.50 -22.66
N LYS A 61 -15.24 -0.77 -23.85
CA LYS A 61 -14.06 -0.02 -24.35
C LYS A 61 -14.33 1.47 -24.60
N LYS A 62 -15.58 1.85 -24.99
CA LYS A 62 -15.96 3.28 -25.13
C LYS A 62 -16.17 3.96 -23.76
N ILE A 63 -16.59 3.22 -22.72
CA ILE A 63 -16.70 3.73 -21.36
C ILE A 63 -15.30 3.90 -20.78
N GLU A 64 -14.43 2.90 -20.89
CA GLU A 64 -13.02 2.97 -20.47
C GLU A 64 -12.26 4.11 -21.18
N LYS A 65 -12.42 4.27 -22.52
CA LYS A 65 -11.83 5.41 -23.25
C LYS A 65 -12.41 6.78 -22.90
N LYS A 66 -13.66 6.87 -22.38
CA LYS A 66 -14.25 8.15 -21.95
C LYS A 66 -13.78 8.58 -20.56
N GLU A 67 -13.42 7.64 -19.68
CA GLU A 67 -12.90 7.95 -18.34
C GLU A 67 -11.44 8.41 -18.38
N ASP A 68 -10.61 7.84 -19.27
CA ASP A 68 -9.18 8.17 -19.39
C ASP A 68 -8.86 9.53 -20.08
N ILE A 69 -9.82 10.15 -20.75
CA ILE A 69 -9.57 11.39 -21.54
C ILE A 69 -9.54 12.67 -20.66
N ARG A 70 -9.91 12.59 -19.37
CA ARG A 70 -10.12 13.80 -18.53
C ARG A 70 -9.05 14.09 -17.50
N LEU A 71 -8.26 13.10 -17.11
CA LEU A 71 -7.24 13.23 -16.08
C LEU A 71 -5.89 12.80 -16.62
N GLU A 72 -4.93 13.69 -16.61
CA GLU A 72 -3.56 13.37 -16.96
C GLU A 72 -2.75 13.04 -15.70
N LYS A 73 -2.01 11.94 -15.74
CA LYS A 73 -1.01 11.65 -14.72
C LYS A 73 0.10 12.69 -14.89
N LYS A 74 0.25 13.58 -13.92
CA LYS A 74 1.32 14.57 -13.88
C LYS A 74 2.43 14.06 -12.98
N GLU A 75 3.64 13.98 -13.51
CA GLU A 75 4.82 13.71 -12.69
C GLU A 75 4.99 14.79 -11.62
N ILE A 76 5.31 14.36 -10.42
CA ILE A 76 5.49 15.24 -9.27
C ILE A 76 6.82 14.94 -8.58
N SER A 77 7.61 15.98 -8.34
CA SER A 77 8.85 15.88 -7.57
C SER A 77 8.58 15.69 -6.08
N ILE A 78 9.60 15.25 -5.34
CA ILE A 78 9.52 15.09 -3.87
C ILE A 78 9.16 16.40 -3.20
N ASP A 79 9.78 17.51 -3.61
CA ASP A 79 9.56 18.83 -3.01
C ASP A 79 8.16 19.36 -3.30
N GLU A 80 7.66 19.19 -4.53
CA GLU A 80 6.28 19.55 -4.87
C GLU A 80 5.27 18.72 -4.07
N MET A 81 5.52 17.41 -3.90
CA MET A 81 4.68 16.54 -3.07
C MET A 81 4.70 16.98 -1.60
N ALA A 82 5.86 17.36 -1.05
CA ALA A 82 5.96 17.86 0.32
C ALA A 82 5.15 19.16 0.51
N VAL A 83 5.27 20.11 -0.43
CA VAL A 83 4.47 21.35 -0.44
C VAL A 83 2.97 21.05 -0.55
N PHE A 84 2.58 20.12 -1.44
CA PHE A 84 1.20 19.68 -1.58
C PHE A 84 0.66 19.07 -0.28
N CYS A 85 1.40 18.14 0.33
CA CYS A 85 1.05 17.50 1.59
C CYS A 85 0.84 18.51 2.72
N LYS A 86 1.76 19.48 2.85
CA LYS A 86 1.66 20.55 3.84
C LYS A 86 0.41 21.39 3.62
N ARG A 87 0.19 21.87 2.40
CA ARG A 87 -0.95 22.73 2.05
C ARG A 87 -2.30 22.06 2.27
N LYS A 88 -2.38 20.72 2.10
CA LYS A 88 -3.63 19.95 2.23
C LYS A 88 -3.83 19.33 3.61
N GLY A 89 -2.86 19.37 4.49
CA GLY A 89 -2.97 18.83 5.83
C GLY A 89 -2.71 17.33 5.89
N PHE A 90 -1.85 16.82 5.01
CA PHE A 90 -1.38 15.45 5.06
C PHE A 90 -0.16 15.30 5.98
N VAL A 91 0.92 16.03 5.73
CA VAL A 91 2.18 15.90 6.46
C VAL A 91 2.86 17.27 6.62
N TYR A 92 3.49 17.46 7.78
CA TYR A 92 4.25 18.66 8.14
C TYR A 92 5.64 18.28 8.65
N ALA A 93 6.61 19.19 8.58
CA ALA A 93 7.85 19.04 9.33
C ALA A 93 7.56 19.09 10.83
N SER A 94 8.11 18.16 11.61
CA SER A 94 7.90 18.16 13.07
C SER A 94 8.60 19.36 13.70
N GLY A 95 7.89 20.07 14.60
CA GLY A 95 8.41 21.27 15.25
C GLY A 95 8.64 22.46 14.31
N GLU A 96 7.86 22.59 13.26
CA GLU A 96 8.05 23.59 12.19
C GLU A 96 8.13 25.03 12.71
N ILE A 97 7.39 25.38 13.76
CA ILE A 97 7.44 26.71 14.38
C ILE A 97 8.82 27.07 14.97
N TYR A 98 9.67 26.07 15.17
CA TYR A 98 11.07 26.21 15.62
C TYR A 98 12.08 25.94 14.50
N GLY A 99 11.65 25.99 13.23
CA GLY A 99 12.49 25.71 12.07
C GLY A 99 12.47 24.26 11.58
N GLY A 100 11.74 23.38 12.25
CA GLY A 100 11.63 21.96 11.93
C GLY A 100 12.82 21.12 12.36
N LEU A 101 12.63 19.81 12.46
CA LEU A 101 13.69 18.87 12.77
C LEU A 101 13.86 17.89 11.59
N ALA A 102 15.04 17.89 10.97
CA ALA A 102 15.31 17.10 9.77
C ALA A 102 15.07 15.60 9.98
N GLY A 103 14.28 14.99 9.09
CA GLY A 103 13.93 13.57 9.14
C GLY A 103 12.82 13.21 10.14
N PHE A 104 12.13 14.21 10.70
CA PHE A 104 10.96 14.00 11.55
C PHE A 104 9.75 14.72 10.95
N PHE A 105 8.64 14.00 10.88
CA PHE A 105 7.41 14.52 10.28
C PHE A 105 6.19 14.19 11.15
N ASP A 106 5.22 15.11 11.14
CA ASP A 106 3.94 14.97 11.80
C ASP A 106 2.84 14.79 10.75
N TYR A 107 1.93 13.85 11.01
CA TYR A 107 0.77 13.63 10.15
C TYR A 107 -0.37 14.54 10.55
N GLY A 108 -0.86 15.36 9.60
CA GLY A 108 -2.05 16.17 9.77
C GLY A 108 -3.34 15.35 9.75
N HIS A 109 -4.48 16.03 9.84
CA HIS A 109 -5.79 15.37 9.96
C HIS A 109 -6.15 14.46 8.77
N LEU A 110 -5.77 14.80 7.52
CA LEU A 110 -5.96 13.92 6.37
C LEU A 110 -4.89 12.82 6.32
N GLY A 111 -3.66 13.15 6.70
CA GLY A 111 -2.56 12.19 6.71
C GLY A 111 -2.79 11.04 7.66
N VAL A 112 -3.20 11.33 8.91
CA VAL A 112 -3.46 10.26 9.90
C VAL A 112 -4.61 9.34 9.47
N LEU A 113 -5.64 9.87 8.80
CA LEU A 113 -6.75 9.05 8.29
C LEU A 113 -6.30 8.14 7.14
N LEU A 114 -5.54 8.66 6.17
CA LEU A 114 -4.99 7.85 5.08
C LEU A 114 -4.04 6.78 5.61
N LYS A 115 -3.14 7.15 6.53
CA LYS A 115 -2.19 6.23 7.17
C LYS A 115 -2.92 5.09 7.89
N ARG A 116 -3.90 5.40 8.73
CA ARG A 116 -4.72 4.39 9.45
C ARG A 116 -5.52 3.51 8.50
N ASN A 117 -6.03 4.05 7.40
CA ASN A 117 -6.71 3.24 6.38
C ASN A 117 -5.75 2.22 5.76
N PHE A 118 -4.52 2.61 5.42
CA PHE A 118 -3.49 1.69 4.94
C PHE A 118 -3.17 0.61 5.99
N GLU A 119 -2.90 1.01 7.24
CA GLU A 119 -2.60 0.09 8.35
C GLU A 119 -3.73 -0.91 8.59
N ASN A 120 -4.99 -0.48 8.51
CA ASN A 120 -6.14 -1.36 8.67
C ASN A 120 -6.32 -2.33 7.49
N LEU A 121 -6.05 -1.89 6.26
CA LEU A 121 -6.04 -2.78 5.08
C LEU A 121 -4.94 -3.81 5.20
N TRP A 122 -3.77 -3.42 5.69
CA TRP A 122 -2.64 -4.32 5.95
C TRP A 122 -3.00 -5.36 7.01
N ARG A 123 -3.54 -4.94 8.17
CA ARG A 123 -4.01 -5.85 9.25
C ARG A 123 -5.01 -6.87 8.71
N ASN A 124 -6.05 -6.39 8.07
CA ASN A 124 -7.12 -7.25 7.56
C ASN A 124 -6.62 -8.27 6.55
N PHE A 125 -5.63 -7.92 5.75
CA PHE A 125 -5.09 -8.80 4.73
C PHE A 125 -4.09 -9.82 5.33
N PHE A 126 -3.07 -9.34 6.03
CA PHE A 126 -1.97 -10.20 6.47
C PHE A 126 -2.31 -11.05 7.70
N LEU A 127 -3.06 -10.53 8.66
CA LEU A 127 -3.54 -11.34 9.78
C LEU A 127 -4.60 -12.37 9.33
N GLY A 128 -5.31 -12.09 8.25
CA GLY A 128 -6.29 -13.02 7.66
C GLY A 128 -5.66 -14.17 6.85
N LEU A 129 -4.35 -14.23 6.66
CA LEU A 129 -3.70 -15.30 5.90
C LEU A 129 -3.70 -16.64 6.66
N ASP A 130 -3.60 -16.58 7.99
CA ASP A 130 -3.55 -17.77 8.85
C ASP A 130 -4.20 -17.50 10.21
N GLU A 131 -4.84 -18.52 10.80
CA GLU A 131 -5.47 -18.44 12.13
C GLU A 131 -4.47 -18.32 13.29
N ASN A 132 -3.20 -18.60 13.04
CA ASN A 132 -2.12 -18.48 14.01
C ASN A 132 -1.41 -17.11 13.93
N PHE A 133 -1.92 -16.18 13.14
CA PHE A 133 -1.35 -14.83 13.02
C PHE A 133 -2.07 -13.86 13.95
N ALA A 134 -1.30 -13.12 14.74
CA ALA A 134 -1.81 -12.14 15.68
C ALA A 134 -0.95 -10.87 15.70
N GLU A 135 -1.57 -9.73 16.03
CA GLU A 135 -0.85 -8.47 16.23
C GLU A 135 -0.47 -8.33 17.72
N ILE A 136 0.74 -7.85 17.94
CA ILE A 136 1.24 -7.46 19.27
C ILE A 136 1.62 -5.98 19.26
N GLU A 137 1.66 -5.37 20.44
CA GLU A 137 2.23 -4.06 20.66
C GLU A 137 3.39 -4.18 21.67
N SER A 138 4.45 -3.40 21.49
CA SER A 138 5.60 -3.44 22.38
C SER A 138 6.26 -2.08 22.54
N SER A 139 7.07 -1.95 23.60
CA SER A 139 7.84 -0.73 23.87
C SER A 139 8.77 -0.38 22.71
N GLU A 140 8.87 0.92 22.41
CA GLU A 140 9.83 1.48 21.44
C GLU A 140 11.25 1.58 22.01
N ILE A 141 11.35 1.61 23.35
CA ILE A 141 12.61 1.63 24.10
C ILE A 141 12.92 0.22 24.57
N MET A 142 14.09 -0.28 24.21
CA MET A 142 14.50 -1.65 24.52
C MET A 142 15.88 -1.68 25.18
N PRO A 143 16.15 -2.68 26.06
CA PRO A 143 17.45 -2.84 26.71
C PRO A 143 18.60 -3.06 25.71
N GLU A 144 19.79 -2.58 26.03
CA GLU A 144 21.01 -2.76 25.23
C GLU A 144 21.25 -4.22 24.80
N LYS A 145 20.97 -5.18 25.69
CA LYS A 145 21.18 -6.61 25.43
C LYS A 145 20.40 -7.15 24.24
N VAL A 146 19.23 -6.57 23.93
CA VAL A 146 18.44 -6.93 22.74
C VAL A 146 19.23 -6.65 21.48
N PHE A 147 19.90 -5.50 21.42
CA PHE A 147 20.67 -5.05 20.25
C PHE A 147 22.09 -5.62 20.19
N VAL A 148 22.60 -6.12 21.32
CA VAL A 148 23.78 -6.99 21.34
C VAL A 148 23.43 -8.33 20.71
N ALA A 149 22.32 -8.94 21.12
CA ALA A 149 21.84 -10.25 20.65
C ALA A 149 21.58 -10.27 19.14
N SER A 150 20.92 -9.25 18.62
CA SER A 150 20.62 -9.10 17.19
C SER A 150 21.80 -8.59 16.36
N GLY A 151 22.90 -8.17 16.98
CA GLY A 151 24.10 -7.63 16.31
C GLY A 151 23.99 -6.18 15.84
N HIS A 152 22.89 -5.46 16.11
CA HIS A 152 22.71 -4.07 15.67
C HIS A 152 23.77 -3.12 16.25
N LEU A 153 24.15 -3.26 17.50
CA LEU A 153 25.18 -2.40 18.09
C LEU A 153 26.53 -2.52 17.41
N LYS A 154 26.83 -3.68 16.82
CA LYS A 154 28.10 -3.92 16.13
C LYS A 154 28.06 -3.54 14.65
N ASN A 155 26.94 -3.84 13.96
CA ASN A 155 26.91 -3.88 12.51
C ASN A 155 25.98 -2.81 11.88
N PHE A 156 25.16 -2.11 12.67
CA PHE A 156 24.21 -1.13 12.15
C PHE A 156 24.87 0.25 12.02
N ASN A 157 25.77 0.35 11.05
CA ASN A 157 26.65 1.50 10.88
C ASN A 157 26.48 2.14 9.50
N ASP A 158 26.65 3.46 9.45
CA ASP A 158 26.84 4.26 8.24
C ASP A 158 28.25 4.83 8.19
N PHE A 159 28.70 5.20 7.00
CA PHE A 159 30.00 5.84 6.78
C PHE A 159 29.80 7.35 6.61
N ALA A 160 30.23 8.10 7.61
CA ALA A 160 30.14 9.56 7.67
C ALA A 160 31.38 10.21 7.05
N SER A 161 31.27 10.86 5.90
CA SER A 161 32.29 11.73 5.35
C SER A 161 32.19 13.11 5.99
N LYS A 162 33.31 13.62 6.53
CA LYS A 162 33.42 14.95 7.17
C LYS A 162 34.33 15.85 6.36
N CYS A 163 33.88 17.04 6.01
CA CYS A 163 34.68 18.02 5.29
C CYS A 163 35.35 19.04 6.23
N LYS A 164 36.35 19.79 5.71
CA LYS A 164 37.08 20.86 6.44
C LYS A 164 36.21 21.89 7.15
N LYS A 165 34.99 22.12 6.65
CA LYS A 165 34.02 23.05 7.26
C LYS A 165 33.02 22.35 8.19
N GLY A 166 33.24 21.07 8.50
CA GLY A 166 32.44 20.31 9.46
C GLY A 166 31.09 19.78 8.91
N HIS A 167 30.79 19.91 7.60
CA HIS A 167 29.61 19.26 7.03
C HIS A 167 29.82 17.75 7.01
N ILE A 168 28.75 17.03 7.32
CA ILE A 168 28.74 15.56 7.36
C ILE A 168 27.70 15.06 6.36
N GLU A 169 28.08 14.08 5.54
CA GLU A 169 27.21 13.38 4.59
C GLU A 169 27.65 11.91 4.45
N ARG A 170 26.78 11.05 3.91
CA ARG A 170 27.14 9.64 3.71
C ARG A 170 28.19 9.51 2.62
N ALA A 171 29.29 8.81 2.93
CA ALA A 171 30.43 8.65 2.02
C ALA A 171 30.08 7.83 0.77
N ASP A 172 29.34 6.75 0.93
CA ASP A 172 28.84 5.91 -0.16
C ASP A 172 27.94 6.71 -1.13
N HIS A 173 26.95 7.44 -0.61
CA HIS A 173 26.07 8.28 -1.44
C HIS A 173 26.80 9.43 -2.14
N LEU A 174 27.81 10.02 -1.46
CA LEU A 174 28.64 11.05 -2.08
C LEU A 174 29.39 10.49 -3.30
N LEU A 175 29.93 9.26 -3.18
CA LEU A 175 30.57 8.54 -4.28
C LEU A 175 29.58 8.16 -5.38
N GLU A 176 28.43 7.57 -5.04
CA GLU A 176 27.40 7.14 -5.99
C GLU A 176 26.89 8.29 -6.86
N LYS A 177 26.65 9.45 -6.23
CA LYS A 177 26.21 10.66 -6.93
C LYS A 177 27.21 11.12 -7.98
N ASN A 178 28.49 11.05 -7.67
CA ASN A 178 29.57 11.54 -8.55
C ASN A 178 30.00 10.50 -9.60
N LEU A 179 30.07 9.21 -9.23
CA LEU A 179 30.63 8.16 -10.08
C LEU A 179 29.57 7.29 -10.76
N LYS A 180 28.29 7.44 -10.40
CA LYS A 180 27.15 6.64 -10.94
C LYS A 180 27.33 5.13 -10.77
N GLN A 181 28.04 4.70 -9.71
CA GLN A 181 28.30 3.32 -9.34
C GLN A 181 27.87 3.10 -7.89
N ARG A 182 27.48 1.88 -7.53
CA ARG A 182 27.17 1.50 -6.14
C ARG A 182 28.44 1.19 -5.37
N PHE A 183 28.48 1.57 -4.09
CA PHE A 183 29.61 1.40 -3.18
C PHE A 183 29.23 0.62 -1.93
N GLU A 184 28.23 -0.26 -2.02
CA GLU A 184 27.84 -1.16 -0.95
C GLU A 184 28.95 -2.17 -0.64
N GLY A 185 29.20 -2.46 0.64
CA GLY A 185 30.23 -3.41 1.08
C GLY A 185 31.67 -2.87 1.14
N PHE A 186 31.88 -1.60 0.83
CA PHE A 186 33.20 -0.96 0.98
C PHE A 186 33.45 -0.59 2.45
N THR A 187 34.73 -0.66 2.88
CA THR A 187 35.14 -0.17 4.21
C THR A 187 35.30 1.36 4.21
N SER A 188 35.37 1.96 5.42
CA SER A 188 35.62 3.41 5.57
C SER A 188 36.88 3.87 4.85
N GLU A 189 37.96 3.08 4.95
CA GLU A 189 39.25 3.34 4.31
C GLU A 189 39.10 3.32 2.78
N GLN A 190 38.45 2.29 2.23
CA GLN A 190 38.22 2.15 0.80
C GLN A 190 37.38 3.30 0.25
N LEU A 191 36.31 3.69 0.96
CA LEU A 191 35.48 4.83 0.57
C LEU A 191 36.27 6.14 0.58
N PHE A 192 37.12 6.34 1.59
CA PHE A 192 37.94 7.53 1.69
C PHE A 192 39.00 7.60 0.59
N GLU A 193 39.64 6.47 0.26
CA GLU A 193 40.56 6.38 -0.87
C GLU A 193 39.85 6.74 -2.20
N LYS A 194 38.67 6.19 -2.43
CA LYS A 194 37.86 6.50 -3.65
C LYS A 194 37.49 7.97 -3.73
N ILE A 195 37.13 8.60 -2.61
CA ILE A 195 36.87 10.04 -2.53
C ILE A 195 38.11 10.84 -2.94
N LYS A 196 39.29 10.46 -2.43
CA LYS A 196 40.56 11.13 -2.74
C LYS A 196 41.01 10.92 -4.20
N GLU A 197 40.98 9.67 -4.68
CA GLU A 197 41.36 9.32 -6.06
C GLU A 197 40.53 10.12 -7.08
N ASN A 198 39.26 10.28 -6.84
CA ASN A 198 38.33 10.97 -7.76
C ASN A 198 38.19 12.47 -7.42
N LYS A 199 38.94 13.01 -6.47
CA LYS A 199 38.94 14.42 -6.04
C LYS A 199 37.52 14.93 -5.71
N ILE A 200 36.73 14.07 -5.05
CA ILE A 200 35.35 14.39 -4.70
C ILE A 200 35.33 15.32 -3.50
N SER A 201 34.56 16.38 -3.58
CA SER A 201 34.43 17.42 -2.57
C SER A 201 33.04 17.38 -1.93
N CYS A 202 32.89 18.02 -0.77
CA CYS A 202 31.62 18.17 -0.05
C CYS A 202 30.54 18.77 -0.94
N SER A 203 29.40 18.13 -1.01
CA SER A 203 28.28 18.56 -1.85
C SER A 203 27.65 19.89 -1.39
N VAL A 204 27.86 20.28 -0.12
CA VAL A 204 27.29 21.48 0.48
C VAL A 204 28.17 22.72 0.26
N CYS A 205 29.49 22.59 0.42
CA CYS A 205 30.39 23.76 0.44
C CYS A 205 31.59 23.66 -0.50
N GLY A 206 31.77 22.57 -1.25
CA GLY A 206 32.88 22.36 -2.15
C GLY A 206 34.25 22.11 -1.48
N SER A 207 34.29 22.06 -0.13
CA SER A 207 35.55 21.82 0.60
C SER A 207 35.96 20.36 0.53
N GLN A 208 37.27 20.11 0.68
CA GLN A 208 37.85 18.76 0.71
C GLN A 208 37.28 17.95 1.88
N ILE A 209 37.04 16.65 1.64
CA ILE A 209 36.70 15.67 2.68
C ILE A 209 37.98 15.30 3.46
N GLU A 210 37.92 15.37 4.78
CA GLU A 210 39.06 15.10 5.67
C GLU A 210 39.09 13.69 6.20
N SER A 211 37.90 13.13 6.51
CA SER A 211 37.78 11.78 7.06
C SER A 211 36.51 11.07 6.58
N VAL A 212 36.54 9.75 6.65
CA VAL A 212 35.33 8.90 6.61
C VAL A 212 35.35 8.06 7.89
N GLU A 213 34.35 8.26 8.73
CA GLU A 213 34.23 7.66 10.05
C GLU A 213 33.00 6.73 10.10
N ILE A 214 33.11 5.64 10.88
CA ILE A 214 31.99 4.74 11.14
C ILE A 214 31.08 5.37 12.19
N THR A 215 29.79 5.49 11.88
CA THR A 215 28.79 6.03 12.80
C THR A 215 27.66 5.02 12.98
N ASN A 216 27.39 4.63 14.24
CA ASN A 216 26.26 3.76 14.53
C ASN A 216 24.95 4.53 14.47
N MET A 217 23.94 3.96 13.77
CA MET A 217 22.65 4.60 13.55
C MET A 217 21.64 4.42 14.69
N MET A 218 22.01 3.81 15.80
CA MET A 218 21.14 3.65 16.97
C MET A 218 20.97 4.97 17.72
N PHE A 219 19.75 5.20 18.26
CA PHE A 219 19.51 6.29 19.23
C PHE A 219 19.65 5.76 20.65
N PRO A 220 20.75 6.09 21.37
CA PRO A 220 20.91 5.73 22.77
C PRO A 220 20.02 6.56 23.68
N ILE A 221 19.49 5.94 24.74
CA ILE A 221 18.69 6.57 25.79
C ILE A 221 19.27 6.17 27.15
N GLN A 222 19.36 7.14 28.04
CA GLN A 222 19.71 6.90 29.44
C GLN A 222 18.45 6.82 30.30
N LEU A 223 18.26 5.71 31.02
CA LEU A 223 17.11 5.52 31.91
C LEU A 223 17.52 5.69 33.38
N GLY A 224 16.65 6.35 34.14
CA GLY A 224 16.76 6.51 35.59
C GLY A 224 17.75 7.60 36.02
N PHE A 225 17.68 7.90 37.34
CA PHE A 225 18.58 8.85 37.99
C PHE A 225 19.63 8.04 38.77
N GLY A 226 20.90 8.23 38.44
CA GLY A 226 22.01 7.63 39.17
C GLY A 226 22.42 6.20 38.79
N ASN A 227 21.57 5.42 38.14
CA ASN A 227 21.94 4.13 37.55
C ASN A 227 21.94 4.27 36.03
N ASN A 228 23.11 4.10 35.43
CA ASN A 228 23.33 4.19 33.97
C ASN A 228 22.76 2.95 33.25
N THR A 229 21.45 2.72 33.31
CA THR A 229 20.83 1.68 32.50
C THR A 229 20.76 2.16 31.06
N LYS A 230 21.61 1.56 30.22
CA LYS A 230 21.62 1.85 28.78
C LYS A 230 20.43 1.19 28.08
N ALA A 231 19.72 1.98 27.33
CA ALA A 231 18.65 1.53 26.45
C ALA A 231 18.73 2.25 25.11
N PHE A 232 17.98 1.79 24.14
CA PHE A 232 17.95 2.39 22.80
C PHE A 232 16.52 2.46 22.28
N LEU A 233 16.24 3.45 21.45
CA LEU A 233 15.09 3.40 20.56
C LEU A 233 15.32 2.30 19.51
N ARG A 234 14.32 1.46 19.28
CA ARG A 234 14.42 0.34 18.34
C ARG A 234 14.63 0.84 16.90
N PRO A 235 15.61 0.30 16.14
CA PRO A 235 15.86 0.67 14.75
C PRO A 235 14.96 -0.04 13.75
N GLU A 236 14.26 -1.09 14.22
CA GLU A 236 13.27 -1.91 13.50
C GLU A 236 12.24 -2.47 14.48
N THR A 237 11.07 -2.84 14.01
CA THR A 237 10.04 -3.44 14.86
C THR A 237 10.24 -4.93 15.09
N ALA A 238 11.07 -5.60 14.29
CA ALA A 238 11.29 -7.05 14.27
C ALA A 238 11.76 -7.64 15.61
N GLN A 239 12.63 -6.92 16.35
CA GLN A 239 13.18 -7.45 17.61
C GLN A 239 12.10 -7.68 18.67
N SER A 240 11.01 -6.94 18.62
CA SER A 240 9.92 -7.06 19.57
C SER A 240 9.17 -8.41 19.50
N PRO A 241 8.73 -8.91 18.33
CA PRO A 241 8.25 -10.27 18.16
C PRO A 241 9.24 -11.34 18.61
N TYR A 242 10.55 -11.16 18.38
CA TYR A 242 11.56 -12.17 18.72
C TYR A 242 11.70 -12.34 20.24
N VAL A 243 11.82 -11.25 20.98
CA VAL A 243 11.94 -11.34 22.46
C VAL A 243 10.65 -11.80 23.12
N ASN A 244 9.50 -11.64 22.46
CA ASN A 244 8.19 -12.06 22.95
C ASN A 244 7.75 -13.43 22.42
N PHE A 245 8.51 -14.04 21.49
CA PHE A 245 8.12 -15.28 20.79
C PHE A 245 7.66 -16.38 21.74
N LYS A 246 8.47 -16.74 22.73
CA LYS A 246 8.17 -17.82 23.66
C LYS A 246 6.90 -17.55 24.48
N ALA A 247 6.79 -16.35 25.03
CA ALA A 247 5.62 -15.96 25.82
C ALA A 247 4.33 -16.00 24.99
N GLN A 248 4.37 -15.49 23.76
CA GLN A 248 3.21 -15.49 22.86
C GLN A 248 2.84 -16.90 22.43
N LEU A 249 3.82 -17.74 22.08
CA LEU A 249 3.58 -19.13 21.70
C LEU A 249 2.86 -19.90 22.82
N GLU A 250 3.33 -19.76 24.07
CA GLU A 250 2.78 -20.42 25.25
C GLU A 250 1.36 -19.93 25.57
N VAL A 251 1.15 -18.61 25.61
CA VAL A 251 -0.15 -18.00 25.95
C VAL A 251 -1.20 -18.27 24.88
N MET A 252 -0.84 -18.17 23.62
CA MET A 252 -1.75 -18.41 22.49
C MET A 252 -2.03 -19.91 22.29
N ARG A 253 -1.20 -20.80 22.85
CA ARG A 253 -1.30 -22.28 22.68
C ARG A 253 -1.35 -22.67 21.22
N LYS A 254 -0.53 -22.01 20.39
CA LYS A 254 -0.50 -22.19 18.94
C LYS A 254 0.62 -23.12 18.51
N LYS A 255 0.49 -23.62 17.27
CA LYS A 255 1.51 -24.39 16.57
C LYS A 255 2.26 -23.47 15.59
N LEU A 256 3.33 -23.98 15.04
CA LEU A 256 4.01 -23.35 13.90
C LEU A 256 3.33 -23.76 12.56
N PRO A 257 3.22 -22.85 11.60
CA PRO A 257 3.75 -21.48 11.62
C PRO A 257 2.96 -20.55 12.55
N LEU A 258 3.66 -19.68 13.29
CA LEU A 258 3.10 -18.63 14.13
C LEU A 258 3.50 -17.27 13.55
N GLY A 259 2.55 -16.39 13.29
CA GLY A 259 2.82 -15.03 12.84
C GLY A 259 2.59 -14.01 13.95
N LEU A 260 3.62 -13.22 14.27
CA LEU A 260 3.51 -12.07 15.16
C LEU A 260 3.68 -10.79 14.36
N ALA A 261 2.62 -10.03 14.24
CA ALA A 261 2.60 -8.75 13.55
C ALA A 261 2.78 -7.59 14.52
N LEU A 262 3.43 -6.52 14.06
CA LEU A 262 3.55 -5.28 14.79
C LEU A 262 3.54 -4.09 13.84
N ILE A 263 2.68 -3.09 14.11
CA ILE A 263 2.74 -1.79 13.47
C ILE A 263 3.21 -0.77 14.51
N GLY A 264 4.35 -0.15 14.26
CA GLY A 264 4.93 0.76 15.23
C GLY A 264 6.06 1.61 14.68
N ARG A 265 6.51 2.56 15.48
CA ARG A 265 7.64 3.42 15.11
C ARG A 265 8.97 2.70 15.28
N ALA A 266 9.88 3.03 14.37
CA ALA A 266 11.30 2.69 14.40
C ALA A 266 12.14 3.96 14.20
N TYR A 267 13.39 3.93 14.64
CA TYR A 267 14.24 5.11 14.74
C TYR A 267 15.65 4.81 14.23
N ARG A 268 16.10 5.57 13.24
CA ARG A 268 17.46 5.46 12.69
C ARG A 268 18.10 6.83 12.63
N ASN A 269 19.22 7.01 13.31
CA ASN A 269 19.93 8.29 13.33
C ASN A 269 20.65 8.54 12.00
N GLU A 270 19.87 8.64 10.94
CA GLU A 270 20.30 8.88 9.57
C GLU A 270 21.19 10.13 9.48
N LEU A 271 22.34 10.02 8.81
CA LEU A 271 23.29 11.14 8.63
C LEU A 271 22.69 12.25 7.76
N SER A 272 21.96 11.88 6.72
CA SER A 272 21.35 12.83 5.78
C SER A 272 19.91 12.45 5.48
N PRO A 273 18.96 12.75 6.39
CA PRO A 273 17.54 12.46 6.19
C PRO A 273 16.96 13.46 5.17
N ARG A 274 17.12 13.15 3.90
CA ARG A 274 16.57 13.89 2.76
C ARG A 274 15.52 13.03 2.09
N ASN A 275 14.81 13.54 1.09
CA ASN A 275 13.78 12.84 0.34
C ASN A 275 12.46 12.63 1.10
N PHE A 276 12.05 13.60 1.93
CA PHE A 276 10.76 13.65 2.59
C PHE A 276 10.44 12.32 3.32
N LEU A 277 9.27 11.69 3.08
CA LEU A 277 8.86 10.46 3.74
C LEU A 277 9.65 9.20 3.30
N LEU A 278 10.46 9.29 2.26
CA LEU A 278 11.24 8.15 1.77
C LEU A 278 12.48 7.86 2.64
N ARG A 279 12.98 8.86 3.38
CA ARG A 279 14.11 8.69 4.30
C ARG A 279 13.98 9.56 5.54
N GLN A 280 13.64 8.94 6.64
CA GLN A 280 13.33 9.60 7.91
C GLN A 280 14.20 9.05 9.04
N ARG A 281 14.31 9.82 10.15
CA ARG A 281 14.91 9.37 11.41
C ARG A 281 13.90 8.69 12.34
N ALA A 282 12.63 9.05 12.24
CA ALA A 282 11.53 8.36 12.92
C ALA A 282 10.48 8.01 11.87
N PHE A 283 10.18 6.73 11.69
CA PHE A 283 9.27 6.21 10.66
C PHE A 283 8.42 5.08 11.22
N THR A 284 7.38 4.70 10.52
CA THR A 284 6.50 3.60 10.91
C THR A 284 6.74 2.40 10.01
N GLN A 285 6.90 1.24 10.63
CA GLN A 285 6.92 -0.06 9.97
C GLN A 285 5.65 -0.85 10.31
N ALA A 286 5.19 -1.65 9.36
CA ALA A 286 4.21 -2.72 9.57
C ALA A 286 4.91 -4.02 9.19
N GLU A 287 5.15 -4.87 10.17
CA GLU A 287 5.93 -6.09 9.99
C GLU A 287 5.16 -7.31 10.50
N LEU A 288 5.27 -8.41 9.76
CA LEU A 288 4.80 -9.73 10.15
C LEU A 288 5.99 -10.67 10.20
N GLN A 289 6.31 -11.17 11.39
CA GLN A 289 7.37 -12.14 11.66
C GLN A 289 6.73 -13.53 11.72
N ILE A 290 7.00 -14.38 10.74
CA ILE A 290 6.42 -15.72 10.63
C ILE A 290 7.46 -16.74 11.07
N PHE A 291 7.23 -17.31 12.26
CA PHE A 291 8.06 -18.37 12.83
C PHE A 291 7.60 -19.73 12.30
N PHE A 292 8.51 -20.53 11.76
CA PHE A 292 8.17 -21.80 11.11
C PHE A 292 9.24 -22.88 11.29
N ASN A 293 8.87 -24.14 11.05
CA ASN A 293 9.82 -25.25 11.07
C ASN A 293 10.70 -25.20 9.81
N PRO A 294 12.05 -25.08 9.92
CA PRO A 294 12.95 -24.99 8.77
C PRO A 294 12.90 -26.21 7.85
N SER A 295 12.56 -27.41 8.34
CA SER A 295 12.42 -28.59 7.49
C SER A 295 11.24 -28.47 6.52
N LYS A 296 10.22 -27.67 6.85
CA LYS A 296 9.01 -27.43 6.06
C LYS A 296 9.10 -26.22 5.11
N ILE A 297 10.30 -25.66 4.89
CA ILE A 297 10.49 -24.47 4.01
C ILE A 297 9.99 -24.68 2.57
N ASN A 298 10.02 -25.93 2.09
CA ASN A 298 9.54 -26.31 0.76
C ASN A 298 8.09 -26.82 0.76
N GLU A 299 7.34 -26.58 1.83
CA GLU A 299 5.95 -26.97 1.99
C GLU A 299 5.07 -25.75 2.17
N HIS A 300 3.84 -25.76 1.69
CA HIS A 300 2.77 -24.85 2.02
C HIS A 300 1.43 -25.40 1.52
N GLU A 301 0.48 -25.61 2.42
CA GLU A 301 -0.81 -26.25 2.11
C GLU A 301 -1.64 -25.49 1.06
N LYS A 302 -1.59 -24.14 1.09
CA LYS A 302 -2.33 -23.26 0.16
C LYS A 302 -1.54 -22.91 -1.10
N PHE A 303 -0.43 -23.59 -1.41
CA PHE A 303 0.41 -23.25 -2.56
C PHE A 303 -0.32 -23.43 -3.90
N GLU A 304 -1.21 -24.41 -3.99
CA GLU A 304 -2.00 -24.68 -5.20
C GLU A 304 -2.85 -23.48 -5.64
N GLU A 305 -3.27 -22.62 -4.70
CA GLU A 305 -4.04 -21.40 -4.99
C GLU A 305 -3.25 -20.37 -5.80
N ILE A 306 -1.91 -20.40 -5.69
CA ILE A 306 -1.04 -19.36 -6.27
C ILE A 306 -0.02 -19.93 -7.29
N LYS A 307 0.04 -21.22 -7.53
CA LYS A 307 1.08 -21.84 -8.37
C LYS A 307 1.21 -21.24 -9.78
N ASP A 308 0.09 -20.85 -10.38
CA ASP A 308 0.02 -20.22 -11.70
C ASP A 308 -0.03 -18.69 -11.67
N TYR A 309 0.00 -18.08 -10.47
CA TYR A 309 0.10 -16.64 -10.31
C TYR A 309 1.50 -16.17 -10.69
N SER A 310 1.59 -15.06 -11.46
CA SER A 310 2.88 -14.53 -11.93
C SER A 310 3.35 -13.38 -11.04
N LEU A 311 4.59 -13.48 -10.57
CA LEU A 311 5.28 -12.44 -9.83
C LEU A 311 6.09 -11.54 -10.78
N ASN A 312 6.12 -10.25 -10.49
CA ASN A 312 7.04 -9.30 -11.13
C ASN A 312 8.36 -9.33 -10.37
N VAL A 313 9.39 -9.94 -10.93
CA VAL A 313 10.68 -10.13 -10.24
C VAL A 313 11.87 -9.66 -11.09
N VAL A 314 12.89 -9.14 -10.43
CA VAL A 314 14.24 -8.94 -10.98
C VAL A 314 15.17 -9.82 -10.17
N LEU A 315 15.67 -10.90 -10.79
CA LEU A 315 16.59 -11.83 -10.13
C LEU A 315 18.03 -11.29 -10.14
N SER A 316 18.76 -11.50 -9.06
CA SER A 316 20.10 -10.94 -8.86
C SER A 316 21.13 -11.32 -9.93
N ASN A 317 21.01 -12.52 -10.49
CA ASN A 317 21.88 -13.03 -11.57
C ASN A 317 21.33 -12.74 -12.98
N GLU A 318 20.15 -12.12 -13.09
CA GLU A 318 19.47 -11.86 -14.37
C GLU A 318 19.01 -10.38 -14.49
N ARG A 319 19.68 -9.45 -13.82
CA ARG A 319 19.28 -8.02 -13.78
C ARG A 319 19.20 -7.37 -15.15
N ASN A 320 20.02 -7.80 -16.10
CA ASN A 320 20.00 -7.33 -17.49
C ASN A 320 18.70 -7.63 -18.25
N LYS A 321 17.90 -8.61 -17.77
CA LYS A 321 16.59 -8.92 -18.34
C LYS A 321 15.48 -7.99 -17.85
N GLY A 322 15.77 -7.12 -16.88
CA GLY A 322 14.75 -6.25 -16.26
C GLY A 322 13.67 -7.04 -15.50
N ILE A 323 12.45 -6.50 -15.48
CA ILE A 323 11.32 -7.13 -14.79
C ILE A 323 10.83 -8.35 -15.58
N GLN A 324 10.88 -9.50 -14.95
CA GLN A 324 10.36 -10.76 -15.50
C GLN A 324 9.04 -11.11 -14.80
N LYS A 325 8.05 -11.57 -15.56
CA LYS A 325 6.79 -12.13 -15.03
C LYS A 325 6.92 -13.64 -14.97
N ILE A 326 7.23 -14.18 -13.79
CA ILE A 326 7.51 -15.60 -13.60
C ILE A 326 6.39 -16.21 -12.74
N LYS A 327 5.84 -17.35 -13.16
CA LYS A 327 4.84 -18.07 -12.35
C LYS A 327 5.47 -18.59 -11.07
N CYS A 328 4.70 -18.62 -9.99
CA CYS A 328 5.18 -19.09 -8.69
C CYS A 328 5.78 -20.49 -8.76
N LYS A 329 5.17 -21.42 -9.50
CA LYS A 329 5.70 -22.78 -9.69
C LYS A 329 7.05 -22.83 -10.39
N ASP A 330 7.31 -21.87 -11.31
CA ASP A 330 8.54 -21.83 -12.11
C ASP A 330 9.72 -21.15 -11.34
N LEU A 331 9.45 -20.63 -10.12
CA LEU A 331 10.46 -20.11 -9.20
C LEU A 331 10.99 -21.14 -8.20
N LEU A 332 10.34 -22.31 -8.07
CA LEU A 332 10.64 -23.27 -7.00
C LEU A 332 12.03 -23.90 -7.08
N ASP A 333 12.65 -23.91 -8.27
CA ASP A 333 14.05 -24.35 -8.43
C ASP A 333 15.07 -23.36 -7.84
N LYS A 334 14.66 -22.10 -7.62
CA LYS A 334 15.51 -21.00 -7.16
C LYS A 334 15.17 -20.51 -5.74
N ILE A 335 13.90 -20.59 -5.37
CA ILE A 335 13.36 -19.99 -4.15
C ILE A 335 12.39 -21.00 -3.48
N PRO A 336 12.48 -21.20 -2.15
CA PRO A 336 11.63 -22.14 -1.44
C PRO A 336 10.13 -21.83 -1.55
N LYS A 337 9.31 -22.89 -1.56
CA LYS A 337 7.84 -22.80 -1.73
C LYS A 337 7.18 -21.87 -0.70
N PHE A 338 7.54 -21.99 0.57
CA PHE A 338 7.01 -21.14 1.66
C PHE A 338 7.27 -19.66 1.41
N TYR A 339 8.48 -19.33 0.95
CA TYR A 339 8.87 -17.97 0.61
C TYR A 339 8.07 -17.41 -0.59
N VAL A 340 7.98 -18.21 -1.68
CA VAL A 340 7.25 -17.83 -2.91
C VAL A 340 5.77 -17.59 -2.63
N TYR A 341 5.15 -18.42 -1.74
CA TYR A 341 3.76 -18.21 -1.34
C TYR A 341 3.54 -16.82 -0.74
N HIS A 342 4.38 -16.43 0.20
CA HIS A 342 4.25 -15.14 0.87
C HIS A 342 4.57 -13.96 -0.07
N MET A 343 5.53 -14.11 -0.99
CA MET A 343 5.72 -13.12 -2.07
C MET A 343 4.45 -12.93 -2.91
N ALA A 344 3.77 -14.02 -3.26
CA ALA A 344 2.52 -13.94 -4.01
C ALA A 344 1.43 -13.19 -3.24
N LYS A 345 1.28 -13.46 -1.93
CA LYS A 345 0.32 -12.72 -1.08
C LYS A 345 0.69 -11.24 -0.96
N VAL A 346 1.96 -10.91 -0.84
CA VAL A 346 2.44 -9.52 -0.85
C VAL A 346 2.07 -8.80 -2.16
N GLN A 347 2.35 -9.39 -3.31
CA GLN A 347 1.99 -8.77 -4.60
C GLN A 347 0.47 -8.66 -4.77
N GLN A 348 -0.30 -9.65 -4.31
CA GLN A 348 -1.77 -9.58 -4.30
C GLN A 348 -2.27 -8.42 -3.43
N PHE A 349 -1.64 -8.14 -2.29
CA PHE A 349 -1.97 -6.98 -1.47
C PHE A 349 -1.80 -5.67 -2.26
N TYR A 350 -0.65 -5.49 -2.91
CA TYR A 350 -0.40 -4.29 -3.71
C TYR A 350 -1.36 -4.15 -4.90
N PHE A 351 -1.65 -5.22 -5.62
CA PHE A 351 -2.44 -5.15 -6.85
C PHE A 351 -3.96 -5.20 -6.61
N ASN A 352 -4.41 -5.99 -5.64
CA ASN A 352 -5.85 -6.25 -5.45
C ASN A 352 -6.46 -5.42 -4.30
N VAL A 353 -5.63 -4.98 -3.33
CA VAL A 353 -6.11 -4.21 -2.17
C VAL A 353 -5.76 -2.74 -2.29
N LEU A 354 -4.49 -2.43 -2.61
CA LEU A 354 -4.04 -1.05 -2.79
C LEU A 354 -4.27 -0.51 -4.20
N GLU A 355 -4.46 -1.40 -5.19
CA GLU A 355 -4.65 -1.09 -6.61
C GLU A 355 -3.46 -0.33 -7.23
N PHE A 356 -2.23 -0.70 -6.86
CA PHE A 356 -1.04 -0.15 -7.48
C PHE A 356 -0.98 -0.51 -8.96
N PRO A 357 -0.48 0.37 -9.84
CA PRO A 357 -0.25 0.05 -11.24
C PRO A 357 0.70 -1.15 -11.35
N LYS A 358 0.30 -2.18 -12.11
CA LYS A 358 1.01 -3.46 -12.16
C LYS A 358 2.42 -3.39 -12.74
N ASP A 359 2.68 -2.40 -13.56
CA ASP A 359 3.98 -2.08 -14.17
C ASP A 359 4.88 -1.22 -13.26
N LYS A 360 4.33 -0.69 -12.17
CA LYS A 360 5.01 0.18 -11.21
C LYS A 360 5.38 -0.53 -9.90
N PHE A 361 5.35 -1.85 -9.85
CA PHE A 361 5.75 -2.66 -8.70
C PHE A 361 6.58 -3.87 -9.13
N ARG A 362 7.64 -4.16 -8.38
CA ARG A 362 8.47 -5.35 -8.56
C ARG A 362 9.06 -5.84 -7.25
N PHE A 363 9.47 -7.10 -7.26
CA PHE A 363 10.44 -7.64 -6.31
C PHE A 363 11.84 -7.56 -6.91
N TYR A 364 12.77 -7.01 -6.16
CA TYR A 364 14.16 -6.90 -6.56
C TYR A 364 15.03 -7.75 -5.65
N GLN A 365 15.65 -8.81 -6.21
CA GLN A 365 16.50 -9.72 -5.44
C GLN A 365 17.85 -9.09 -5.14
N LEU A 366 18.21 -9.02 -3.88
CA LEU A 366 19.55 -8.65 -3.44
C LEU A 366 20.50 -9.85 -3.57
N ASN A 367 21.74 -9.58 -4.00
CA ASN A 367 22.79 -10.58 -4.05
C ASN A 367 23.48 -10.77 -2.68
N GLU A 368 24.47 -11.66 -2.59
CA GLU A 368 25.17 -12.01 -1.35
C GLU A 368 25.89 -10.82 -0.70
N HIS A 369 26.32 -9.81 -1.48
CA HIS A 369 27.04 -8.63 -1.00
C HIS A 369 26.10 -7.49 -0.59
N GLU A 370 24.87 -7.48 -1.12
CA GLU A 370 23.89 -6.42 -0.91
C GLU A 370 22.95 -6.73 0.26
N LYS A 371 22.63 -8.01 0.48
CA LYS A 371 21.70 -8.41 1.55
C LYS A 371 22.34 -8.34 2.93
N ALA A 372 21.54 -8.11 3.96
CA ALA A 372 21.98 -8.20 5.33
C ALA A 372 22.54 -9.60 5.64
N PHE A 373 23.64 -9.66 6.45
CA PHE A 373 24.39 -10.88 6.74
C PHE A 373 23.57 -12.01 7.36
N TYR A 374 22.43 -11.71 7.98
CA TYR A 374 21.51 -12.66 8.59
C TYR A 374 20.45 -13.18 7.62
N ASN A 375 20.34 -12.64 6.41
CA ASN A 375 19.34 -13.06 5.44
C ASN A 375 19.86 -14.14 4.50
N LYS A 376 19.12 -15.25 4.38
CA LYS A 376 19.38 -16.28 3.37
C LYS A 376 18.81 -15.89 1.99
N TYR A 377 17.59 -15.36 1.97
CA TYR A 377 16.94 -14.75 0.82
C TYR A 377 16.45 -13.35 1.20
N HIS A 378 16.59 -12.41 0.28
CA HIS A 378 16.14 -11.04 0.45
C HIS A 378 15.62 -10.48 -0.88
N PHE A 379 14.36 -10.08 -0.87
CA PHE A 379 13.75 -9.37 -1.99
C PHE A 379 13.18 -8.05 -1.48
N ASP A 380 13.66 -6.94 -2.04
CA ASP A 380 13.02 -5.65 -1.84
C ASP A 380 11.70 -5.62 -2.59
N MET A 381 10.69 -5.01 -1.98
CA MET A 381 9.48 -4.55 -2.62
C MET A 381 9.74 -3.14 -3.12
N GLU A 382 9.75 -2.94 -4.43
CA GLU A 382 10.02 -1.63 -5.02
C GLU A 382 8.82 -1.09 -5.78
N ALA A 383 8.61 0.24 -5.68
CA ALA A 383 7.67 1.01 -6.48
C ALA A 383 8.41 1.99 -7.40
N ASP A 384 7.99 2.07 -8.67
CA ASP A 384 8.53 3.06 -9.63
C ASP A 384 7.79 4.39 -9.47
N LEU A 385 8.39 5.28 -8.70
CA LEU A 385 7.84 6.58 -8.34
C LEU A 385 8.25 7.66 -9.35
N ASP A 386 7.39 8.63 -9.57
CA ASP A 386 7.66 9.76 -10.46
C ASP A 386 8.95 10.48 -10.03
N VAL A 387 9.81 10.81 -10.98
CA VAL A 387 11.08 11.54 -10.80
C VAL A 387 12.12 10.78 -9.95
N VAL A 388 11.70 9.96 -8.98
CA VAL A 388 12.59 9.20 -8.08
C VAL A 388 13.02 7.88 -8.71
N GLY A 389 12.13 7.24 -9.46
CA GLY A 389 12.31 5.90 -10.02
C GLY A 389 12.07 4.78 -8.99
N TRP A 390 12.65 3.62 -9.26
CA TRP A 390 12.48 2.44 -8.41
C TRP A 390 12.99 2.68 -7.01
N THR A 391 12.10 2.57 -6.06
CA THR A 391 12.34 2.88 -4.65
C THR A 391 11.81 1.76 -3.77
N GLU A 392 12.62 1.30 -2.84
CA GLU A 392 12.25 0.31 -1.83
C GLU A 392 11.13 0.86 -0.94
N ILE A 393 10.03 0.11 -0.85
CA ILE A 393 8.86 0.41 0.00
C ILE A 393 8.61 -0.66 1.07
N GLY A 394 9.38 -1.73 1.05
CA GLY A 394 9.36 -2.83 1.98
C GLY A 394 10.27 -3.97 1.54
N GLY A 395 10.24 -5.10 2.23
CA GLY A 395 11.04 -6.27 1.90
C GLY A 395 10.43 -7.58 2.37
N VAL A 396 10.87 -8.67 1.77
CA VAL A 396 10.60 -10.05 2.18
C VAL A 396 11.95 -10.68 2.54
N HIS A 397 12.11 -11.08 3.80
CA HIS A 397 13.38 -11.50 4.35
C HIS A 397 13.31 -12.90 4.95
N TYR A 398 14.18 -13.81 4.53
CA TYR A 398 14.36 -15.08 5.23
C TYR A 398 15.55 -14.97 6.17
N ARG A 399 15.28 -14.68 7.43
CA ARG A 399 16.25 -14.36 8.50
C ARG A 399 16.86 -15.60 9.16
N THR A 400 16.42 -16.79 8.80
CA THR A 400 16.81 -18.07 9.42
C THR A 400 16.50 -18.08 10.94
N ASP A 401 17.32 -18.71 11.75
CA ASP A 401 17.26 -18.74 13.22
C ASP A 401 18.12 -17.64 13.89
N HIS A 402 18.71 -16.75 13.09
CA HIS A 402 19.75 -15.81 13.54
C HIS A 402 19.35 -15.03 14.80
N ASP A 403 18.20 -14.35 14.76
CA ASP A 403 17.77 -13.49 15.87
C ASP A 403 17.40 -14.31 17.11
N LEU A 404 16.61 -15.40 16.95
CA LEU A 404 16.23 -16.25 18.09
C LEU A 404 17.45 -16.92 18.73
N LYS A 405 18.44 -17.35 17.94
CA LYS A 405 19.69 -17.91 18.43
C LYS A 405 20.49 -16.87 19.21
N GLY A 406 20.66 -15.67 18.68
CA GLY A 406 21.34 -14.58 19.36
C GLY A 406 20.65 -14.19 20.68
N HIS A 407 19.32 -14.11 20.68
CA HIS A 407 18.55 -13.85 21.92
C HIS A 407 18.68 -14.99 22.93
N GLN A 408 18.65 -16.25 22.48
CA GLN A 408 18.84 -17.40 23.36
C GLN A 408 20.24 -17.37 24.01
N GLU A 409 21.28 -17.08 23.26
CA GLU A 409 22.68 -17.02 23.74
C GLU A 409 22.87 -15.89 24.77
N ILE A 410 22.37 -14.68 24.51
CA ILE A 410 22.57 -13.53 25.40
C ILE A 410 21.66 -13.57 26.64
N SER A 411 20.44 -14.09 26.51
CA SER A 411 19.48 -14.15 27.62
C SER A 411 19.60 -15.41 28.48
N ASN A 412 20.24 -16.47 27.97
CA ASN A 412 20.22 -17.84 28.51
C ASN A 412 18.81 -18.45 28.63
N VAL A 413 17.83 -17.92 27.88
CA VAL A 413 16.46 -18.46 27.83
C VAL A 413 16.34 -19.38 26.62
N ASN A 414 15.91 -20.62 26.83
CA ASN A 414 15.67 -21.56 25.75
C ASN A 414 14.49 -21.11 24.87
N LEU A 415 14.76 -20.77 23.60
CA LEU A 415 13.78 -20.36 22.58
C LEU A 415 13.46 -21.46 21.56
N SER A 416 13.94 -22.70 21.79
CA SER A 416 13.60 -23.82 20.91
C SER A 416 12.13 -24.21 21.05
N PHE A 417 11.58 -24.69 19.97
CA PHE A 417 10.25 -25.29 19.86
C PHE A 417 10.37 -26.81 19.80
N PHE A 418 9.48 -27.52 20.48
CA PHE A 418 9.32 -28.95 20.36
C PHE A 418 8.07 -29.25 19.53
N ASP A 419 8.26 -29.86 18.38
CA ASP A 419 7.16 -30.24 17.51
C ASP A 419 6.64 -31.63 17.92
N GLU A 420 5.42 -31.66 18.42
CA GLU A 420 4.74 -32.89 18.87
C GLU A 420 4.51 -33.91 17.75
N GLU A 421 4.38 -33.44 16.51
CA GLU A 421 4.11 -34.30 15.36
C GLU A 421 5.38 -34.98 14.87
N SER A 422 6.45 -34.23 14.66
CA SER A 422 7.75 -34.78 14.20
C SER A 422 8.63 -35.32 15.33
N LYS A 423 8.30 -34.99 16.61
CA LYS A 423 9.12 -35.26 17.80
C LYS A 423 10.50 -34.60 17.75
N GLU A 424 10.66 -33.57 16.96
CA GLU A 424 11.90 -32.83 16.81
C GLU A 424 11.92 -31.58 17.65
N LYS A 425 13.11 -31.21 18.10
CA LYS A 425 13.37 -29.96 18.81
C LYS A 425 14.29 -29.10 17.96
N PHE A 426 13.86 -27.87 17.65
CA PHE A 426 14.62 -26.92 16.81
C PHE A 426 14.37 -25.48 17.27
N ILE A 427 15.25 -24.56 16.88
CA ILE A 427 14.99 -23.13 16.94
C ILE A 427 14.21 -22.78 15.66
N PRO A 428 13.02 -22.16 15.76
CA PRO A 428 12.25 -21.76 14.57
C PRO A 428 13.03 -20.80 13.69
N HIS A 429 12.87 -20.95 12.38
CA HIS A 429 13.31 -19.94 11.43
C HIS A 429 12.26 -18.87 11.24
N VAL A 430 12.67 -17.71 10.78
CA VAL A 430 11.79 -16.55 10.59
C VAL A 430 11.75 -16.14 9.12
N LEU A 431 10.52 -15.99 8.61
CA LEU A 431 10.22 -15.25 7.39
C LEU A 431 9.59 -13.92 7.78
N GLU A 432 10.22 -12.82 7.39
CA GLU A 432 9.77 -11.47 7.67
C GLU A 432 9.13 -10.84 6.45
N LEU A 433 7.94 -10.27 6.63
CA LEU A 433 7.30 -9.36 5.68
C LEU A 433 7.32 -7.96 6.29
N SER A 434 8.19 -7.09 5.78
CA SER A 434 8.42 -5.73 6.30
C SER A 434 7.91 -4.68 5.32
N PHE A 435 7.05 -3.75 5.81
CA PHE A 435 6.47 -2.66 5.02
C PHE A 435 6.81 -1.31 5.66
N GLY A 436 7.46 -0.44 4.90
CA GLY A 436 7.64 0.95 5.29
C GLY A 436 6.33 1.72 5.14
N VAL A 437 5.58 1.94 6.22
CA VAL A 437 4.25 2.59 6.16
C VAL A 437 4.33 3.98 5.54
N ASP A 438 5.34 4.76 5.90
CA ASP A 438 5.53 6.13 5.39
C ASP A 438 5.93 6.15 3.91
N ARG A 439 6.75 5.18 3.47
CA ARG A 439 7.11 5.02 2.05
C ARG A 439 5.91 4.58 1.22
N ASN A 440 5.08 3.66 1.74
CA ASN A 440 3.83 3.26 1.12
C ASN A 440 2.82 4.41 1.06
N PHE A 441 2.73 5.22 2.12
CA PHE A 441 1.91 6.43 2.15
C PHE A 441 2.31 7.40 1.03
N TYR A 442 3.62 7.66 0.86
CA TYR A 442 4.13 8.48 -0.24
C TYR A 442 3.78 7.88 -1.60
N SER A 443 3.98 6.58 -1.78
CA SER A 443 3.69 5.87 -3.04
C SER A 443 2.20 5.95 -3.41
N ILE A 444 1.31 5.79 -2.42
CA ILE A 444 -0.14 5.95 -2.61
C ILE A 444 -0.47 7.35 -3.10
N LEU A 445 0.10 8.41 -2.49
CA LEU A 445 -0.12 9.77 -2.94
C LEU A 445 0.46 10.01 -4.34
N ASN A 446 1.66 9.51 -4.60
CA ASN A 446 2.32 9.64 -5.90
C ASN A 446 1.48 9.02 -7.02
N PHE A 447 0.99 7.79 -6.84
CA PHE A 447 0.15 7.14 -7.86
C PHE A 447 -1.24 7.75 -7.98
N ALA A 448 -1.75 8.38 -6.93
CA ALA A 448 -3.07 9.01 -6.93
C ALA A 448 -3.07 10.45 -7.46
N TYR A 449 -1.92 11.06 -7.70
CA TYR A 449 -1.81 12.47 -8.08
C TYR A 449 -2.07 12.64 -9.58
N PHE A 450 -3.21 13.27 -9.92
CA PHE A 450 -3.59 13.59 -11.29
C PHE A 450 -3.91 15.08 -11.41
N TYR A 451 -3.69 15.66 -12.57
CA TYR A 451 -4.13 17.01 -12.90
C TYR A 451 -5.27 16.95 -13.91
N ASP A 452 -6.35 17.67 -13.65
CA ASP A 452 -7.48 17.79 -14.58
C ASP A 452 -7.43 19.14 -15.29
N GLU A 453 -7.06 19.13 -16.56
CA GLU A 453 -6.95 20.30 -17.42
C GLU A 453 -8.25 21.11 -17.51
N LYS A 454 -9.42 20.44 -17.50
CA LYS A 454 -10.72 21.11 -17.59
C LYS A 454 -11.12 21.78 -16.30
N ARG A 455 -10.80 21.15 -15.17
CA ARG A 455 -11.09 21.70 -13.83
C ARG A 455 -10.00 22.66 -13.36
N GLN A 456 -8.85 22.70 -14.06
CA GLN A 456 -7.63 23.42 -13.66
C GLN A 456 -7.26 23.14 -12.20
N ASN A 457 -7.27 21.85 -11.84
CA ASN A 457 -7.17 21.41 -10.46
C ASN A 457 -6.56 20.03 -10.33
N VAL A 458 -5.88 19.78 -9.21
CA VAL A 458 -5.41 18.45 -8.83
C VAL A 458 -6.57 17.59 -8.36
N VAL A 459 -6.60 16.34 -8.78
CA VAL A 459 -7.53 15.31 -8.33
C VAL A 459 -6.74 14.15 -7.75
N LEU A 460 -6.82 13.92 -6.44
CA LEU A 460 -6.25 12.73 -5.81
C LEU A 460 -7.16 11.53 -6.01
N ARG A 461 -6.82 10.66 -6.97
CA ARG A 461 -7.57 9.44 -7.30
C ARG A 461 -7.25 8.29 -6.35
N LEU A 462 -7.45 8.51 -5.07
CA LEU A 462 -7.25 7.49 -4.04
C LEU A 462 -8.29 6.36 -4.18
N ASN A 463 -7.83 5.12 -3.99
CA ASN A 463 -8.72 3.97 -3.82
C ASN A 463 -9.80 4.27 -2.76
N PRO A 464 -11.08 3.90 -2.97
CA PRO A 464 -12.16 4.21 -2.04
C PRO A 464 -11.90 3.80 -0.59
N LYS A 465 -11.21 2.69 -0.37
CA LYS A 465 -10.87 2.21 0.98
C LYS A 465 -9.77 3.07 1.62
N LEU A 466 -8.84 3.60 0.83
CA LEU A 466 -7.74 4.45 1.30
C LEU A 466 -8.15 5.90 1.53
N ALA A 467 -9.11 6.44 0.75
CA ALA A 467 -9.51 7.85 0.83
C ALA A 467 -9.78 8.32 2.26
N PRO A 468 -9.13 9.42 2.73
CA PRO A 468 -9.29 9.90 4.11
C PRO A 468 -10.70 10.39 4.42
N VAL A 469 -11.35 11.01 3.45
CA VAL A 469 -12.72 11.52 3.53
C VAL A 469 -13.58 10.78 2.51
N LYS A 470 -14.68 10.17 2.96
CA LYS A 470 -15.56 9.40 2.09
C LYS A 470 -16.59 10.27 1.38
N ALA A 471 -17.10 11.29 2.08
CA ALA A 471 -18.07 12.22 1.51
C ALA A 471 -17.91 13.64 2.07
N ALA A 472 -18.34 14.62 1.29
CA ALA A 472 -18.47 16.01 1.72
C ALA A 472 -19.90 16.49 1.49
N VAL A 473 -20.47 17.24 2.43
CA VAL A 473 -21.86 17.72 2.39
C VAL A 473 -21.87 19.24 2.25
N PHE A 474 -22.57 19.73 1.22
CA PHE A 474 -22.61 21.16 0.88
C PHE A 474 -24.04 21.67 0.71
N PRO A 475 -24.50 22.67 1.48
CA PRO A 475 -25.65 23.47 1.05
C PRO A 475 -25.24 24.31 -0.18
N ILE A 476 -26.03 24.33 -1.25
CA ILE A 476 -25.66 25.07 -2.48
C ILE A 476 -25.46 26.54 -2.21
N VAL A 477 -26.30 27.12 -1.37
CA VAL A 477 -26.21 28.49 -0.84
C VAL A 477 -26.48 28.48 0.67
N LYS A 478 -26.07 29.57 1.37
CA LYS A 478 -26.33 29.76 2.79
C LYS A 478 -27.81 30.17 2.99
N ARG A 479 -28.66 29.17 3.19
CA ARG A 479 -30.08 29.31 3.49
C ARG A 479 -30.43 28.34 4.61
N GLU A 480 -31.18 28.77 5.59
CA GLU A 480 -31.43 28.05 6.85
C GLU A 480 -32.00 26.62 6.62
N ASP A 481 -32.98 26.49 5.70
CA ASP A 481 -33.58 25.20 5.36
C ASP A 481 -32.57 24.23 4.69
N PHE A 482 -31.66 24.73 3.85
CA PHE A 482 -30.59 23.92 3.26
C PHE A 482 -29.54 23.54 4.32
N GLU A 483 -29.16 24.47 5.20
CA GLU A 483 -28.20 24.19 6.26
C GLU A 483 -28.75 23.15 7.24
N LYS A 484 -30.05 23.19 7.56
CA LYS A 484 -30.72 22.21 8.41
C LYS A 484 -30.64 20.80 7.81
N ILE A 485 -31.08 20.62 6.55
CA ILE A 485 -31.03 19.31 5.87
C ILE A 485 -29.59 18.85 5.70
N SER A 486 -28.66 19.75 5.36
CA SER A 486 -27.23 19.42 5.24
C SER A 486 -26.66 18.92 6.56
N GLY A 487 -27.03 19.56 7.69
CA GLY A 487 -26.64 19.13 9.03
C GLY A 487 -27.21 17.78 9.41
N GLU A 488 -28.46 17.51 9.09
CA GLU A 488 -29.10 16.19 9.32
C GLU A 488 -28.36 15.09 8.56
N ILE A 489 -28.09 15.29 7.26
CA ILE A 489 -27.35 14.34 6.41
C ILE A 489 -25.92 14.15 6.92
N PHE A 490 -25.21 15.24 7.24
CA PHE A 490 -23.87 15.19 7.78
C PHE A 490 -23.83 14.37 9.08
N ASN A 491 -24.73 14.63 10.02
CA ASN A 491 -24.78 13.92 11.31
C ASN A 491 -25.14 12.45 11.15
N ASP A 492 -25.99 12.10 10.17
CA ASP A 492 -26.27 10.69 9.90
C ASP A 492 -25.08 9.97 9.26
N LEU A 493 -24.47 10.55 8.24
CA LEU A 493 -23.33 9.94 7.55
C LEU A 493 -22.08 9.83 8.43
N LYS A 494 -21.83 10.80 9.33
CA LYS A 494 -20.70 10.83 10.25
C LYS A 494 -20.65 9.63 11.21
N LYS A 495 -21.77 8.94 11.42
CA LYS A 495 -21.83 7.73 12.26
C LYS A 495 -21.08 6.56 11.63
N ASP A 496 -20.96 6.49 10.30
CA ASP A 496 -20.38 5.37 9.57
C ASP A 496 -19.13 5.74 8.75
N PHE A 497 -18.98 7.02 8.40
CA PHE A 497 -17.93 7.48 7.50
C PHE A 497 -17.21 8.74 8.00
N ASN A 498 -15.97 8.92 7.58
CA ASN A 498 -15.31 10.22 7.69
C ASN A 498 -15.93 11.18 6.65
N VAL A 499 -16.67 12.16 7.13
CA VAL A 499 -17.42 13.13 6.32
C VAL A 499 -17.03 14.55 6.72
N VAL A 500 -16.96 15.45 5.75
CA VAL A 500 -16.76 16.88 5.99
C VAL A 500 -18.01 17.67 5.63
N TYR A 501 -18.25 18.77 6.38
CA TYR A 501 -19.30 19.73 6.09
C TYR A 501 -18.64 21.05 5.67
N ASP A 502 -19.00 21.59 4.50
CA ASP A 502 -18.40 22.83 4.01
C ASP A 502 -19.46 23.76 3.39
N LYS A 503 -19.53 24.99 3.89
CA LYS A 503 -20.38 26.07 3.38
C LYS A 503 -19.59 27.32 2.99
N SER A 504 -18.27 27.20 2.88
CA SER A 504 -17.38 28.34 2.63
C SER A 504 -17.02 28.49 1.15
N GLY A 505 -17.29 29.66 0.60
CA GLY A 505 -17.00 30.00 -0.80
C GLY A 505 -18.01 29.41 -1.81
N SER A 506 -17.71 29.54 -3.09
CA SER A 506 -18.56 29.00 -4.18
C SER A 506 -18.54 27.48 -4.22
N ILE A 507 -19.59 26.86 -4.77
CA ILE A 507 -19.70 25.41 -4.91
C ILE A 507 -18.52 24.83 -5.72
N GLY A 508 -18.07 25.50 -6.77
CA GLY A 508 -16.92 25.07 -7.57
C GLY A 508 -15.63 25.01 -6.76
N ARG A 509 -15.37 26.00 -5.89
CA ARG A 509 -14.21 25.99 -4.98
C ARG A 509 -14.29 24.87 -3.96
N ARG A 510 -15.49 24.53 -3.48
CA ARG A 510 -15.69 23.41 -2.55
C ARG A 510 -15.43 22.07 -3.23
N TYR A 511 -15.88 21.88 -4.47
CA TYR A 511 -15.53 20.70 -5.26
C TYR A 511 -14.02 20.58 -5.48
N ALA A 512 -13.36 21.66 -5.90
CA ALA A 512 -11.91 21.68 -6.13
C ALA A 512 -11.12 21.27 -4.88
N ARG A 513 -11.44 21.87 -3.71
CA ARG A 513 -10.79 21.50 -2.43
C ARG A 513 -10.95 20.02 -2.11
N ASN A 514 -12.15 19.48 -2.34
CA ASN A 514 -12.44 18.06 -2.04
C ASN A 514 -11.81 17.10 -3.05
N ASP A 515 -11.73 17.48 -4.33
CA ASP A 515 -10.96 16.74 -5.33
C ASP A 515 -9.47 16.62 -4.93
N GLU A 516 -8.87 17.75 -4.47
CA GLU A 516 -7.48 17.80 -3.99
C GLU A 516 -7.24 17.02 -2.68
N MET A 517 -8.25 16.87 -1.83
CA MET A 517 -8.17 16.05 -0.61
C MET A 517 -8.43 14.56 -0.87
N GLY A 518 -8.85 14.21 -2.09
CA GLY A 518 -9.21 12.85 -2.46
C GLY A 518 -10.57 12.39 -1.95
N THR A 519 -11.48 13.32 -1.59
CA THR A 519 -12.85 13.01 -1.17
C THR A 519 -13.62 12.32 -2.28
N LEU A 520 -14.22 11.16 -2.01
CA LEU A 520 -14.83 10.32 -3.05
C LEU A 520 -16.10 10.94 -3.66
N PHE A 521 -16.97 11.46 -2.78
CA PHE A 521 -18.30 11.93 -3.15
C PHE A 521 -18.58 13.31 -2.54
N CYS A 522 -19.10 14.23 -3.36
CA CYS A 522 -19.59 15.53 -2.89
C CYS A 522 -21.11 15.55 -2.99
N ILE A 523 -21.79 15.74 -1.87
CA ILE A 523 -23.25 15.72 -1.74
C ILE A 523 -23.71 17.16 -1.67
N THR A 524 -24.49 17.58 -2.67
CA THR A 524 -25.02 18.94 -2.74
C THR A 524 -26.50 18.95 -2.40
N ILE A 525 -26.89 19.85 -1.51
CA ILE A 525 -28.25 20.09 -1.08
C ILE A 525 -28.77 21.35 -1.78
N ASP A 526 -29.87 21.18 -2.51
CA ASP A 526 -30.54 22.20 -3.32
C ASP A 526 -32.06 22.15 -3.15
N ASP A 527 -32.83 22.84 -4.02
CA ASP A 527 -34.30 22.87 -3.95
C ASP A 527 -34.93 21.47 -4.16
N ASP A 528 -34.29 20.58 -4.91
CA ASP A 528 -34.77 19.19 -5.08
C ASP A 528 -34.62 18.40 -3.76
N SER A 529 -33.68 18.77 -2.91
CA SER A 529 -33.54 18.16 -1.59
C SER A 529 -34.70 18.47 -0.66
N LEU A 530 -35.29 19.66 -0.80
CA LEU A 530 -36.48 20.07 -0.06
C LEU A 530 -37.74 19.41 -0.64
N LYS A 531 -37.94 19.60 -1.95
CA LYS A 531 -39.19 19.21 -2.66
C LYS A 531 -39.30 17.71 -2.89
N LYS A 532 -38.20 17.09 -3.33
CA LYS A 532 -38.19 15.67 -3.79
C LYS A 532 -37.50 14.74 -2.81
N LYS A 533 -36.95 15.25 -1.70
CA LYS A 533 -36.10 14.48 -0.76
C LYS A 533 -34.96 13.75 -1.49
N GLU A 534 -34.32 14.45 -2.43
CA GLU A 534 -33.25 13.92 -3.28
C GLU A 534 -32.05 14.86 -3.24
N VAL A 535 -30.85 14.31 -3.12
CA VAL A 535 -29.59 15.05 -3.13
C VAL A 535 -28.80 14.73 -4.39
N THR A 536 -28.00 15.70 -4.85
CA THR A 536 -27.08 15.50 -5.96
C THR A 536 -25.73 15.01 -5.40
N VAL A 537 -25.29 13.82 -5.82
CA VAL A 537 -24.00 13.23 -5.47
C VAL A 537 -23.07 13.32 -6.67
N ARG A 538 -21.93 14.01 -6.50
CA ARG A 538 -20.89 14.14 -7.52
C ARG A 538 -19.76 13.15 -7.22
N LYS A 539 -19.40 12.35 -8.22
CA LYS A 539 -18.25 11.44 -8.19
C LYS A 539 -16.96 12.21 -8.45
N ARG A 540 -15.92 12.03 -7.62
CA ARG A 540 -14.63 12.72 -7.73
C ARG A 540 -13.98 12.54 -9.10
N ASP A 541 -13.82 11.28 -9.54
CA ASP A 541 -12.96 10.95 -10.68
C ASP A 541 -13.52 11.41 -12.02
N SER A 542 -14.83 11.29 -12.24
CA SER A 542 -15.49 11.68 -13.49
C SER A 542 -16.17 13.06 -13.46
N ALA A 543 -16.37 13.65 -12.27
CA ALA A 543 -17.21 14.82 -12.02
C ALA A 543 -18.68 14.65 -12.41
N GLU A 544 -19.09 13.46 -12.79
CA GLU A 544 -20.48 13.13 -13.08
C GLU A 544 -21.33 13.19 -11.82
N GLN A 545 -22.62 13.48 -12.00
CA GLN A 545 -23.53 13.70 -10.88
C GLN A 545 -24.75 12.79 -11.02
N VAL A 546 -25.25 12.31 -9.89
CA VAL A 546 -26.43 11.46 -9.80
C VAL A 546 -27.35 11.96 -8.69
N GLY A 547 -28.65 12.00 -8.97
CA GLY A 547 -29.70 12.30 -7.97
C GLY A 547 -30.03 11.05 -7.18
N ILE A 548 -29.86 11.09 -5.85
CA ILE A 548 -30.12 9.97 -4.94
C ILE A 548 -31.12 10.39 -3.86
N LYS A 549 -32.14 9.57 -3.59
CA LYS A 549 -33.07 9.81 -2.48
C LYS A 549 -32.33 9.79 -1.14
N ILE A 550 -32.59 10.76 -0.27
CA ILE A 550 -31.91 10.92 1.03
C ILE A 550 -31.98 9.60 1.84
N ARG A 551 -33.14 8.93 1.87
CA ARG A 551 -33.33 7.64 2.56
C ARG A 551 -32.42 6.51 2.08
N ASN A 552 -31.95 6.56 0.83
CA ASN A 552 -31.08 5.53 0.22
C ASN A 552 -29.60 5.94 0.21
N LEU A 553 -29.29 7.20 0.52
CA LEU A 553 -27.96 7.80 0.35
C LEU A 553 -26.88 7.01 1.06
N LYS A 554 -27.06 6.74 2.35
CA LYS A 554 -26.10 6.05 3.20
C LYS A 554 -25.76 4.65 2.67
N GLU A 555 -26.77 3.88 2.31
CA GLU A 555 -26.59 2.53 1.76
C GLU A 555 -25.94 2.55 0.36
N SER A 556 -26.27 3.55 -0.46
CA SER A 556 -25.64 3.75 -1.77
C SER A 556 -24.13 4.05 -1.63
N LEU A 557 -23.76 4.92 -0.67
CA LEU A 557 -22.36 5.23 -0.36
C LEU A 557 -21.64 3.98 0.15
N ARG A 558 -22.25 3.20 1.07
CA ARG A 558 -21.66 1.98 1.61
C ARG A 558 -21.34 0.98 0.50
N LYS A 559 -22.28 0.75 -0.43
CA LYS A 559 -22.07 -0.14 -1.58
C LYS A 559 -21.02 0.38 -2.55
N ALA A 560 -20.95 1.69 -2.76
CA ALA A 560 -19.93 2.28 -3.61
C ALA A 560 -18.50 2.16 -3.01
N ILE A 561 -18.37 2.31 -1.70
CA ILE A 561 -17.06 2.28 -1.00
C ILE A 561 -16.58 0.84 -0.79
N ASN A 562 -17.46 -0.05 -0.29
CA ASN A 562 -17.06 -1.39 0.16
C ASN A 562 -17.15 -2.44 -0.95
N ASP A 563 -18.20 -2.36 -1.79
CA ASP A 563 -18.48 -3.37 -2.83
C ASP A 563 -17.98 -2.94 -4.21
N ASN A 564 -17.27 -1.82 -4.30
CA ASN A 564 -16.74 -1.23 -5.54
C ASN A 564 -17.82 -1.03 -6.65
N LYS A 565 -19.05 -0.66 -6.23
CA LYS A 565 -20.15 -0.39 -7.15
C LYS A 565 -20.14 1.07 -7.58
N ASP A 566 -20.39 1.34 -8.86
CA ASP A 566 -20.45 2.73 -9.31
C ASP A 566 -21.64 3.45 -8.69
N ILE A 567 -21.37 4.58 -8.01
CA ILE A 567 -22.38 5.43 -7.37
C ILE A 567 -23.44 5.93 -8.38
N LEU A 568 -23.06 6.08 -9.64
CA LEU A 568 -23.94 6.53 -10.72
C LEU A 568 -25.11 5.55 -11.01
N ASN A 569 -24.98 4.29 -10.58
CA ASN A 569 -26.03 3.27 -10.75
C ASN A 569 -27.16 3.35 -9.70
N PHE A 570 -27.03 4.22 -8.68
CA PHE A 570 -27.98 4.29 -7.57
C PHE A 570 -29.07 5.36 -7.74
N GLY A 571 -29.09 6.07 -8.87
CA GLY A 571 -30.10 7.11 -9.12
C GLY A 571 -30.14 7.58 -10.57
N LYS A 572 -30.74 8.75 -10.80
CA LYS A 572 -30.83 9.36 -12.12
C LYS A 572 -29.64 10.29 -12.35
N ILE A 573 -28.92 10.09 -13.46
CA ILE A 573 -27.82 10.97 -13.85
C ILE A 573 -28.34 12.39 -14.08
N VAL A 574 -27.66 13.37 -13.51
CA VAL A 574 -28.00 14.80 -13.62
C VAL A 574 -27.23 15.40 -14.80
N ASP A 575 -27.94 15.96 -15.77
CA ASP A 575 -27.34 16.69 -16.88
C ASP A 575 -26.94 18.11 -16.41
N THR A 576 -25.66 18.29 -16.12
CA THR A 576 -25.12 19.57 -15.62
C THR A 576 -25.09 20.67 -16.67
N ARG A 577 -25.36 20.38 -17.95
CA ARG A 577 -25.40 21.36 -19.04
C ARG A 577 -26.75 22.09 -19.13
N LYS A 578 -27.74 21.62 -18.38
CA LYS A 578 -29.12 22.20 -18.35
C LYS A 578 -29.41 23.03 -17.09
N LYS A 579 -28.41 23.29 -16.24
CA LYS A 579 -28.57 24.15 -15.04
C LYS A 579 -27.79 25.46 -15.15
#